data_e28c7db5eaddad994ac644d4fda3271c
#
_entry.id   e28c7db5eaddad994ac644d4fda3271c
#
_cell.length_a   1.000
_cell.length_b   1.000
_cell.length_c   1.000
_cell.angle_alpha   90.00
_cell.angle_beta   90.00
_cell.angle_gamma   90.00
#
_symmetry.space_group_name_H-M   'P 1'
#
loop_
_entity.id
_entity.type
_entity.pdbx_description
1 polymer ?
#
loop_
_entity_poly.entity_id
_entity_poly.type
_entity_poly.pdbx_seq_one_letter_code
_entity_poly.pdbx_strand_id
1 'polypeptide(L)' 'MIEVSEYYGSEKYSDRTAKVLWDDSKKEYFVDMRKNGYSELRSMSRHSERYAEDCAENFVMGHGEFRR' A
#
# COMPACT_ATOMS: atom_id res chain seq x y z
N MET A 1 -3.45 7.37 12.01
CA MET A 1 -3.59 7.50 10.55
C MET A 1 -5.00 7.19 10.12
N ILE A 2 -5.38 7.78 9.01
CA ILE A 2 -6.72 7.59 8.45
C ILE A 2 -6.63 6.67 7.26
N GLU A 3 -7.46 5.64 7.21
CA GLU A 3 -7.48 4.76 6.05
C GLU A 3 -8.22 5.46 4.90
N VAL A 4 -7.52 5.60 3.77
CA VAL A 4 -8.05 6.29 2.60
C VAL A 4 -8.68 5.29 1.64
N SER A 5 -7.99 4.19 1.39
CA SER A 5 -8.50 3.16 0.48
C SER A 5 -7.85 1.82 0.83
N GLU A 6 -8.47 0.77 0.31
CA GLU A 6 -8.05 -0.59 0.62
C GLU A 6 -8.13 -1.44 -0.65
N TYR A 7 -7.14 -2.30 -0.86
CA TYR A 7 -7.03 -3.13 -2.05
C TYR A 7 -6.75 -4.57 -1.66
N TYR A 8 -7.28 -5.49 -2.46
CA TYR A 8 -7.09 -6.91 -2.24
C TYR A 8 -6.60 -7.56 -3.52
N GLY A 9 -5.69 -8.51 -3.38
CA GLY A 9 -5.28 -9.31 -4.50
C GLY A 9 -6.31 -10.39 -4.81
N SER A 10 -6.14 -11.03 -5.95
CA SER A 10 -7.05 -12.08 -6.38
C SER A 10 -6.25 -13.22 -6.97
N GLU A 11 -6.90 -14.39 -7.07
CA GLU A 11 -6.30 -15.58 -7.65
C GLU A 11 -4.99 -15.90 -6.93
N LYS A 12 -3.87 -15.97 -7.65
CA LYS A 12 -2.61 -16.35 -7.02
C LYS A 12 -2.04 -15.27 -6.12
N TYR A 13 -2.64 -14.08 -6.13
CA TYR A 13 -2.21 -12.99 -5.26
C TYR A 13 -3.20 -12.71 -4.16
N SER A 14 -4.07 -13.67 -3.86
CA SER A 14 -5.12 -13.47 -2.86
C SER A 14 -4.57 -13.31 -1.46
N ASP A 15 -3.28 -13.61 -1.24
CA ASP A 15 -2.64 -13.40 0.05
C ASP A 15 -2.13 -11.97 0.22
N ARG A 16 -2.31 -11.11 -0.78
CA ARG A 16 -1.82 -9.73 -0.72
C ARG A 16 -2.95 -8.78 -0.41
N THR A 17 -2.67 -7.83 0.48
CA THR A 17 -3.58 -6.72 0.75
C THR A 17 -2.75 -5.45 0.86
N ALA A 18 -3.39 -4.32 0.60
CA ALA A 18 -2.72 -3.05 0.72
C ALA A 18 -3.73 -2.00 1.13
N LYS A 19 -3.27 -1.05 1.94
CA LYS A 19 -4.10 0.06 2.38
C LYS A 19 -3.33 1.35 2.15
N VAL A 20 -4.04 2.37 1.69
CA VAL A 20 -3.48 3.71 1.60
C VAL A 20 -3.92 4.46 2.84
N LEU A 21 -2.96 5.01 3.56
CA LEU A 21 -3.20 5.70 4.82
C LEU A 21 -2.73 7.14 4.72
N TRP A 22 -3.42 8.02 5.41
CA TRP A 22 -3.04 9.43 5.50
C TRP A 22 -2.62 9.74 6.93
N ASP A 23 -1.42 10.28 7.08
CA ASP A 23 -0.92 10.72 8.38
C ASP A 23 -1.00 12.24 8.43
N ASP A 24 -1.99 12.75 9.17
CA ASP A 24 -2.24 14.18 9.20
C ASP A 24 -1.14 14.94 9.92
N SER A 25 -0.48 14.31 10.89
CA SER A 25 0.58 14.99 11.61
C SER A 25 1.82 15.16 10.76
N LYS A 26 2.10 14.22 9.88
CA LYS A 26 3.25 14.29 8.98
C LYS A 26 2.88 14.82 7.61
N LYS A 27 1.59 14.95 7.32
CA LYS A 27 1.10 15.44 6.03
C LYS A 27 1.63 14.60 4.88
N GLU A 28 1.54 13.28 5.02
CA GLU A 28 2.01 12.40 3.96
C GLU A 28 1.20 11.12 3.95
N TYR A 29 1.26 10.45 2.81
CA TYR A 29 0.57 9.18 2.62
C TYR A 29 1.53 8.04 2.92
N PHE A 30 0.95 6.92 3.35
CA PHE A 30 1.67 5.67 3.55
C PHE A 30 0.91 4.56 2.86
N VAL A 31 1.62 3.54 2.46
CA VAL A 31 1.02 2.32 1.92
C VAL A 31 1.41 1.17 2.84
N ASP A 32 0.39 0.52 3.40
CA ASP A 32 0.57 -0.64 4.27
C ASP A 32 0.36 -1.88 3.40
N MET A 33 1.44 -2.57 3.07
CA MET A 33 1.42 -3.73 2.18
C MET A 33 1.63 -4.99 2.98
N ARG A 34 0.77 -5.98 2.76
CA ARG A 34 0.85 -7.24 3.49
C ARG A 34 0.79 -8.41 2.52
N LYS A 35 1.60 -9.42 2.81
CA LYS A 35 1.71 -10.60 1.96
C LYS A 35 2.13 -11.77 2.84
N ASN A 36 1.21 -12.72 3.05
CA ASN A 36 1.52 -14.02 3.66
C ASN A 36 2.55 -13.96 4.80
N GLY A 37 2.20 -13.27 5.88
CA GLY A 37 3.07 -13.18 7.05
C GLY A 37 4.04 -12.02 7.02
N TYR A 38 4.14 -11.31 5.92
CA TYR A 38 4.96 -10.11 5.79
C TYR A 38 4.11 -8.86 5.84
N SER A 39 4.66 -7.80 6.38
CA SER A 39 4.03 -6.49 6.28
C SER A 39 5.10 -5.43 6.12
N GLU A 40 4.75 -4.40 5.38
CA GLU A 40 5.65 -3.27 5.17
C GLU A 40 4.82 -2.00 5.12
N LEU A 41 5.24 -1.00 5.89
CA LEU A 41 4.62 0.32 5.86
C LEU A 41 5.59 1.25 5.15
N ARG A 42 5.22 1.68 3.95
CA ARG A 42 6.11 2.48 3.12
C ARG A 42 5.61 3.91 3.03
N SER A 43 6.49 4.86 3.33
CA SER A 43 6.15 6.26 3.22
C SER A 43 6.12 6.69 1.75
N MET A 44 5.07 7.45 1.40
CA MET A 44 4.94 8.03 0.07
C MET A 44 5.23 9.52 0.15
N SER A 45 6.28 9.87 0.86
CA SER A 45 6.66 11.25 1.08
C SER A 45 6.77 12.00 -0.25
N ARG A 46 6.13 13.17 -0.35
CA ARG A 46 6.15 14.02 -1.54
C ARG A 46 5.38 13.47 -2.72
N HIS A 47 4.63 12.41 -2.52
CA HIS A 47 3.81 11.84 -3.59
C HIS A 47 2.34 12.05 -3.28
N SER A 48 1.54 12.08 -4.33
CA SER A 48 0.13 12.32 -4.23
C SER A 48 -0.62 11.07 -3.76
N GLU A 49 -1.89 11.26 -3.44
CA GLU A 49 -2.76 10.13 -3.12
C GLU A 49 -2.83 9.16 -4.31
N ARG A 50 -2.90 9.70 -5.52
CA ARG A 50 -2.97 8.88 -6.72
C ARG A 50 -1.74 7.98 -6.84
N TYR A 51 -0.58 8.52 -6.53
CA TYR A 51 0.64 7.73 -6.57
C TYR A 51 0.60 6.60 -5.53
N ALA A 52 0.11 6.90 -4.34
CA ALA A 52 0.00 5.89 -3.30
C ALA A 52 -1.00 4.80 -3.70
N GLU A 53 -2.11 5.19 -4.30
CA GLU A 53 -3.11 4.23 -4.75
C GLU A 53 -2.56 3.34 -5.85
N ASP A 54 -1.82 3.91 -6.79
CA ASP A 54 -1.19 3.12 -7.85
C ASP A 54 -0.21 2.12 -7.27
N CYS A 55 0.55 2.53 -6.29
CA CYS A 55 1.51 1.64 -5.63
C CYS A 55 0.79 0.48 -4.95
N ALA A 56 -0.29 0.77 -4.23
CA ALA A 56 -1.06 -0.26 -3.54
C ALA A 56 -1.69 -1.23 -4.53
N GLU A 57 -2.27 -0.70 -5.59
CA GLU A 57 -2.91 -1.53 -6.60
C GLU A 57 -1.90 -2.43 -7.30
N ASN A 58 -0.77 -1.87 -7.68
CA ASN A 58 0.27 -2.67 -8.34
C ASN A 58 0.77 -3.78 -7.45
N PHE A 59 0.91 -3.50 -6.16
CA PHE A 59 1.38 -4.52 -5.24
C PHE A 59 0.42 -5.72 -5.20
N VAL A 60 -0.90 -5.46 -5.06
CA VAL A 60 -1.85 -6.56 -4.94
C VAL A 60 -2.06 -7.28 -6.26
N MET A 61 -1.68 -6.66 -7.37
CA MET A 61 -1.74 -7.29 -8.68
C MET A 61 -0.46 -8.06 -9.02
N GLY A 62 0.51 -8.08 -8.10
CA GLY A 62 1.73 -8.83 -8.31
C GLY A 62 2.83 -8.08 -9.01
N HIS A 63 2.65 -6.79 -9.25
CA HIS A 63 3.66 -6.00 -9.96
C HIS A 63 4.66 -5.36 -9.02
N GLY A 64 4.28 -5.15 -7.76
CA GLY A 64 5.17 -4.56 -6.79
C GLY A 64 5.79 -5.62 -5.90
N GLU A 65 7.03 -5.40 -5.51
CA GLU A 65 7.73 -6.31 -4.62
C GLU A 65 8.12 -5.59 -3.36
N PHE A 66 8.24 -6.36 -2.26
CA PHE A 66 8.81 -5.79 -1.05
C PHE A 66 10.26 -5.41 -1.33
N ARG A 67 10.62 -4.21 -0.91
CA ARG A 67 12.00 -3.78 -1.02
C ARG A 67 12.81 -4.26 0.16
N ARG A 68 14.04 -4.46 -0.06
CA ARG A 68 14.96 -4.84 1.02
C ARG A 68 16.01 -3.80 1.24
#